data_aa6c58921efe0e42acd7a4c5285de964
#
_entry.id   aa6c58921efe0e42acd7a4c5285de964
#
_cell.length_a   1.000
_cell.length_b   1.000
_cell.length_c   1.000
_cell.angle_alpha   90.00
_cell.angle_beta   90.00
_cell.angle_gamma   90.00
#
_symmetry.space_group_name_H-M   'P 1'
#
loop_
_entity.id
_entity.type
_entity.pdbx_description
1 polymer ?
#
loop_
_entity_poly.entity_id
_entity_poly.type
_entity_poly.pdbx_seq_one_letter_code
_entity_poly.pdbx_strand_id
1 'polypeptide(L)'
;HDIFARELVSNGCDAITKLKKLEMMGEYTLPSDYKPEIHVVVNPEEKTLKFIDNGLGMTADEVEEYINQIAFSGATDFIEKYKDKANDDQIIGHFGLGFYSAFMVADQVTIDTLSYKDGATAVHWSCDGGTEFDMADGTKEGVGTEITLFLNEDSVEFSNEYRAREVIEKYCSFMPTPIFLEKANAETCLLYTSDAADEAR
;
A
#
# COMPACT_ATOMS: atom_id res chain seq x y z
N HIS A 1 -2.56 -3.01 -16.33
CA HIS A 1 -2.47 -3.81 -15.08
C HIS A 1 -1.52 -3.23 -14.04
N ASP A 2 -0.90 -2.10 -14.31
CA ASP A 2 0.04 -1.45 -13.40
C ASP A 2 -0.62 -0.35 -12.54
N ILE A 3 -1.95 -0.18 -12.65
CA ILE A 3 -2.72 0.78 -11.87
C ILE A 3 -2.67 0.52 -10.36
N PHE A 4 -2.42 -0.73 -9.96
CA PHE A 4 -2.35 -1.10 -8.55
C PHE A 4 -1.34 -0.26 -7.76
N ALA A 5 -0.23 0.11 -8.39
CA ALA A 5 0.81 0.92 -7.74
C ALA A 5 0.27 2.30 -7.36
N ARG A 6 -0.45 2.95 -8.26
CA ARG A 6 -1.08 4.24 -7.98
C ARG A 6 -2.06 4.13 -6.82
N GLU A 7 -2.88 3.09 -6.83
CA GLU A 7 -3.91 2.90 -5.80
C GLU A 7 -3.29 2.65 -4.42
N LEU A 8 -2.28 1.80 -4.34
CA LEU A 8 -1.63 1.50 -3.07
C LEU A 8 -0.83 2.68 -2.52
N VAL A 9 -0.13 3.42 -3.38
CA VAL A 9 0.59 4.63 -2.97
C VAL A 9 -0.39 5.71 -2.54
N SER A 10 -1.50 5.89 -3.27
CA SER A 10 -2.54 6.84 -2.91
C SER A 10 -3.14 6.54 -1.53
N ASN A 11 -3.41 5.26 -1.25
CA ASN A 11 -3.89 4.85 0.06
C ASN A 11 -2.91 5.20 1.18
N GLY A 12 -1.61 5.02 0.93
CA GLY A 12 -0.57 5.41 1.88
C GLY A 12 -0.52 6.92 2.12
N CYS A 13 -0.63 7.70 1.05
CA CYS A 13 -0.69 9.16 1.15
C CYS A 13 -1.91 9.62 1.95
N ASP A 14 -3.06 9.01 1.73
CA ASP A 14 -4.28 9.33 2.46
C ASP A 14 -4.14 9.01 3.95
N ALA A 15 -3.54 7.88 4.29
CA ALA A 15 -3.30 7.49 5.67
C ALA A 15 -2.37 8.48 6.39
N ILE A 16 -1.35 8.96 5.71
CA ILE A 16 -0.43 9.97 6.24
C ILE A 16 -1.15 11.31 6.43
N THR A 17 -1.95 11.72 5.44
CA THR A 17 -2.72 12.96 5.52
C THR A 17 -3.68 12.93 6.70
N LYS A 18 -4.35 11.81 6.92
CA LYS A 18 -5.27 11.65 8.06
C LYS A 18 -4.54 11.71 9.39
N LEU A 19 -3.36 11.11 9.49
CA LEU A 19 -2.54 11.17 10.71
C LEU A 19 -2.11 12.61 11.03
N LYS A 20 -1.70 13.36 10.03
CA LYS A 20 -1.34 14.77 10.19
C LYS A 20 -2.53 15.62 10.66
N LYS A 21 -3.73 15.33 10.13
CA LYS A 21 -4.95 16.02 10.56
C LYS A 21 -5.27 15.74 12.03
N LEU A 22 -5.06 14.52 12.50
CA LEU A 22 -5.25 14.17 13.90
C LEU A 22 -4.32 14.98 14.82
N GLU A 23 -3.07 15.19 14.40
CA GLU A 23 -2.15 16.04 15.13
C GLU A 23 -2.65 17.49 15.16
N MET A 24 -3.09 18.03 14.02
CA MET A 24 -3.61 19.39 13.93
C MET A 24 -4.82 19.62 14.83
N MET A 25 -5.64 18.59 15.04
CA MET A 25 -6.81 18.64 15.90
C MET A 25 -6.49 18.38 17.37
N GLY A 26 -5.23 18.11 17.70
CA GLY A 26 -4.81 17.81 19.06
C GLY A 26 -5.15 16.41 19.55
N GLU A 27 -5.55 15.51 18.64
CA GLU A 27 -5.93 14.13 18.99
C GLU A 27 -4.77 13.15 18.97
N TYR A 28 -3.64 13.54 18.43
CA TYR A 28 -2.45 12.72 18.37
C TYR A 28 -1.20 13.60 18.35
N THR A 29 -0.12 13.11 18.94
CA THR A 29 1.18 13.79 18.91
C THR A 29 2.15 12.95 18.07
N LEU A 30 2.59 13.51 16.95
CA LEU A 30 3.58 12.83 16.10
C LEU A 30 4.92 12.75 16.84
N PRO A 31 5.70 11.68 16.64
CA PRO A 31 7.08 11.63 17.11
C PRO A 31 7.87 12.83 16.59
N SER A 32 8.83 13.31 17.39
CA SER A 32 9.62 14.50 17.04
C SER A 32 10.45 14.33 15.77
N ASP A 33 10.80 13.10 15.44
CA ASP A 33 11.57 12.74 14.23
C ASP A 33 10.70 12.25 13.08
N TYR A 34 9.37 12.41 13.20
CA TYR A 34 8.44 11.94 12.17
C TYR A 34 8.66 12.64 10.84
N LYS A 35 8.83 11.86 9.80
CA LYS A 35 8.86 12.32 8.41
C LYS A 35 7.91 11.44 7.60
N PRO A 36 6.92 12.04 6.92
CA PRO A 36 6.00 11.25 6.10
C PRO A 36 6.77 10.60 4.95
N GLU A 37 6.71 9.28 4.85
CA GLU A 37 7.45 8.53 3.85
C GLU A 37 6.64 7.33 3.38
N ILE A 38 6.76 7.02 2.09
CA ILE A 38 6.30 5.76 1.52
C ILE A 38 7.51 5.02 0.98
N HIS A 39 7.66 3.76 1.36
CA HIS A 39 8.73 2.90 0.89
C HIS A 39 8.15 1.78 0.03
N VAL A 40 8.71 1.58 -1.15
CA VAL A 40 8.37 0.49 -2.04
C VAL A 40 9.58 -0.44 -2.09
N VAL A 41 9.38 -1.69 -1.67
CA VAL A 41 10.48 -2.66 -1.55
C VAL A 41 10.27 -3.78 -2.56
N VAL A 42 11.22 -3.94 -3.46
CA VAL A 42 11.23 -5.05 -4.43
C VAL A 42 12.08 -6.20 -3.90
N ASN A 43 11.59 -7.43 -4.04
CA ASN A 43 12.33 -8.63 -3.71
C ASN A 43 12.22 -9.63 -4.87
N PRO A 44 13.20 -9.61 -5.80
CA PRO A 44 13.15 -10.52 -6.96
C PRO A 44 13.26 -12.00 -6.59
N GLU A 45 13.92 -12.32 -5.49
CA GLU A 45 14.10 -13.71 -5.04
C GLU A 45 12.78 -14.30 -4.56
N GLU A 46 12.02 -13.53 -3.78
CA GLU A 46 10.73 -13.96 -3.26
C GLU A 46 9.57 -13.60 -4.19
N LYS A 47 9.83 -12.84 -5.24
CA LYS A 47 8.83 -12.35 -6.19
C LYS A 47 7.76 -11.53 -5.47
N THR A 48 8.20 -10.64 -4.57
CA THR A 48 7.31 -9.77 -3.83
C THR A 48 7.56 -8.30 -4.12
N LEU A 49 6.50 -7.53 -3.95
CA LEU A 49 6.52 -6.07 -3.99
C LEU A 49 5.78 -5.58 -2.76
N LYS A 50 6.44 -4.76 -1.95
CA LYS A 50 5.89 -4.29 -0.67
C LYS A 50 5.73 -2.77 -0.69
N PHE A 51 4.61 -2.30 -0.16
CA PHE A 51 4.31 -0.88 0.01
C PHE A 51 4.19 -0.58 1.49
N ILE A 52 5.02 0.32 2.00
CA ILE A 52 5.10 0.67 3.41
C ILE A 52 4.79 2.16 3.57
N ASP A 53 3.81 2.48 4.41
CA ASP A 53 3.55 3.87 4.79
C ASP A 53 3.64 4.03 6.31
N ASN A 54 3.89 5.24 6.76
CA ASN A 54 3.88 5.61 8.18
C ASN A 54 2.68 6.51 8.50
N GLY A 55 1.53 6.20 7.92
CA GLY A 55 0.27 6.85 8.21
C GLY A 55 -0.40 6.33 9.47
N LEU A 56 -1.70 6.52 9.57
CA LEU A 56 -2.44 6.26 10.80
C LEU A 56 -2.59 4.78 11.17
N GLY A 57 -2.32 3.86 10.24
CA GLY A 57 -2.51 2.44 10.49
C GLY A 57 -3.98 2.05 10.66
N MET A 58 -4.21 0.78 11.02
CA MET A 58 -5.55 0.25 11.24
C MET A 58 -5.57 -0.68 12.44
N THR A 59 -6.70 -0.65 13.18
CA THR A 59 -7.01 -1.67 14.18
C THR A 59 -7.58 -2.91 13.51
N ALA A 60 -7.67 -4.02 14.26
CA ALA A 60 -8.28 -5.25 13.73
C ALA A 60 -9.71 -5.02 13.22
N ASP A 61 -10.51 -4.26 13.98
CA ASP A 61 -11.89 -3.95 13.58
C ASP A 61 -11.92 -3.13 12.30
N GLU A 62 -10.99 -2.19 12.15
CA GLU A 62 -10.89 -1.37 10.94
C GLU A 62 -10.46 -2.19 9.72
N VAL A 63 -9.51 -3.11 9.89
CA VAL A 63 -9.13 -4.03 8.82
C VAL A 63 -10.32 -4.87 8.40
N GLU A 64 -11.03 -5.43 9.37
CA GLU A 64 -12.21 -6.25 9.09
C GLU A 64 -13.29 -5.44 8.37
N GLU A 65 -13.55 -4.22 8.82
CA GLU A 65 -14.60 -3.38 8.24
C GLU A 65 -14.25 -2.94 6.82
N TYR A 66 -13.03 -2.45 6.59
CA TYR A 66 -12.67 -1.84 5.31
C TYR A 66 -12.18 -2.83 4.26
N ILE A 67 -11.45 -3.86 4.69
CA ILE A 67 -10.81 -4.80 3.76
C ILE A 67 -11.71 -6.00 3.52
N ASN A 68 -12.20 -6.62 4.59
CA ASN A 68 -12.97 -7.86 4.49
C ASN A 68 -14.36 -7.66 3.88
N GLN A 69 -15.01 -6.54 4.16
CA GLN A 69 -16.30 -6.23 3.54
C GLN A 69 -16.20 -6.12 2.03
N ILE A 70 -15.13 -5.51 1.54
CA ILE A 70 -14.88 -5.41 0.11
C ILE A 70 -14.66 -6.81 -0.48
N ALA A 71 -13.90 -7.67 0.22
CA ALA A 71 -13.66 -9.05 -0.21
C ALA A 71 -14.96 -9.83 -0.37
N PHE A 72 -15.88 -9.72 0.60
CA PHE A 72 -17.13 -10.45 0.61
C PHE A 72 -18.24 -9.82 -0.24
N SER A 73 -18.05 -8.60 -0.72
CA SER A 73 -19.06 -7.93 -1.53
C SER A 73 -19.03 -8.30 -3.02
N GLY A 74 -18.18 -9.25 -3.40
CA GLY A 74 -18.03 -9.65 -4.80
C GLY A 74 -17.08 -8.75 -5.59
N ALA A 75 -16.28 -7.93 -4.90
CA ALA A 75 -15.32 -7.04 -5.54
C ALA A 75 -14.32 -7.80 -6.41
N THR A 76 -13.88 -8.97 -5.97
CA THR A 76 -12.96 -9.81 -6.73
C THR A 76 -13.56 -10.23 -8.07
N ASP A 77 -14.80 -10.71 -8.05
CA ASP A 77 -15.52 -11.09 -9.26
C ASP A 77 -15.74 -9.90 -10.18
N PHE A 78 -16.03 -8.73 -9.61
CA PHE A 78 -16.20 -7.49 -10.34
C PHE A 78 -14.90 -7.09 -11.05
N ILE A 79 -13.78 -7.10 -10.35
CA ILE A 79 -12.46 -6.78 -10.92
C ILE A 79 -12.12 -7.77 -12.04
N GLU A 80 -12.30 -9.06 -11.80
CA GLU A 80 -12.01 -10.09 -12.80
C GLU A 80 -12.85 -9.90 -14.06
N LYS A 81 -14.12 -9.58 -13.90
CA LYS A 81 -15.04 -9.36 -15.02
C LYS A 81 -14.65 -8.14 -15.87
N TYR A 82 -14.09 -7.11 -15.25
CA TYR A 82 -13.81 -5.82 -15.92
C TYR A 82 -12.33 -5.56 -16.16
N LYS A 83 -11.44 -6.46 -15.78
CA LYS A 83 -9.98 -6.24 -15.84
C LYS A 83 -9.43 -5.98 -17.24
N ASP A 84 -10.12 -6.47 -18.27
CA ASP A 84 -9.68 -6.32 -19.67
C ASP A 84 -10.32 -5.11 -20.37
N LYS A 85 -11.09 -4.29 -19.66
CA LYS A 85 -11.75 -3.13 -20.23
C LYS A 85 -10.88 -1.88 -20.13
N ALA A 86 -10.99 -1.01 -21.11
CA ALA A 86 -10.16 0.19 -21.23
C ALA A 86 -10.36 1.22 -20.09
N ASN A 87 -11.43 1.11 -19.34
CA ASN A 87 -11.79 2.04 -18.27
C ASN A 87 -11.68 1.44 -16.87
N ASP A 88 -10.87 0.39 -16.72
CA ASP A 88 -10.70 -0.29 -15.43
C ASP A 88 -10.29 0.68 -14.33
N ASP A 89 -9.41 1.62 -14.63
CA ASP A 89 -8.91 2.61 -13.69
C ASP A 89 -10.04 3.43 -13.07
N GLN A 90 -10.96 3.92 -13.91
CA GLN A 90 -12.08 4.71 -13.47
C GLN A 90 -13.08 3.86 -12.67
N ILE A 91 -13.32 2.64 -13.13
CA ILE A 91 -14.22 1.71 -12.48
C ILE A 91 -13.72 1.38 -11.07
N ILE A 92 -12.43 1.03 -10.97
CA ILE A 92 -11.81 0.67 -9.69
C ILE A 92 -11.88 1.84 -8.70
N GLY A 93 -11.48 3.04 -9.12
CA GLY A 93 -11.50 4.23 -8.26
C GLY A 93 -12.91 4.66 -7.87
N HIS A 94 -13.85 4.61 -8.80
CA HIS A 94 -15.23 5.04 -8.57
C HIS A 94 -15.96 4.18 -7.54
N PHE A 95 -15.70 2.87 -7.53
CA PHE A 95 -16.37 1.94 -6.63
C PHE A 95 -15.59 1.64 -5.34
N GLY A 96 -14.50 2.34 -5.08
CA GLY A 96 -13.70 2.13 -3.88
C GLY A 96 -12.96 0.80 -3.88
N LEU A 97 -12.66 0.25 -5.04
CA LEU A 97 -12.02 -1.05 -5.20
C LEU A 97 -10.49 -0.95 -5.35
N GLY A 98 -9.92 0.22 -5.07
CA GLY A 98 -8.49 0.48 -5.30
C GLY A 98 -7.56 -0.56 -4.68
N PHE A 99 -7.81 -0.93 -3.43
CA PHE A 99 -7.01 -1.95 -2.75
C PHE A 99 -7.05 -3.29 -3.51
N TYR A 100 -8.22 -3.66 -4.03
CA TYR A 100 -8.40 -4.95 -4.71
C TYR A 100 -7.69 -5.03 -6.06
N SER A 101 -7.23 -3.89 -6.61
CA SER A 101 -6.39 -3.90 -7.81
C SER A 101 -5.10 -4.71 -7.61
N ALA A 102 -4.65 -4.86 -6.36
CA ALA A 102 -3.49 -5.69 -6.04
C ALA A 102 -3.66 -7.15 -6.46
N PHE A 103 -4.89 -7.68 -6.42
CA PHE A 103 -5.16 -9.07 -6.82
C PHE A 103 -5.11 -9.28 -8.33
N MET A 104 -5.03 -8.21 -9.11
CA MET A 104 -4.78 -8.32 -10.55
C MET A 104 -3.34 -8.76 -10.86
N VAL A 105 -2.42 -8.52 -9.93
CA VAL A 105 -0.99 -8.80 -10.11
C VAL A 105 -0.44 -9.78 -9.07
N ALA A 106 -1.21 -10.14 -8.05
CA ALA A 106 -0.74 -10.97 -6.94
C ALA A 106 -1.67 -12.16 -6.71
N ASP A 107 -1.05 -13.31 -6.38
CA ASP A 107 -1.78 -14.52 -5.96
C ASP A 107 -2.16 -14.44 -4.49
N GLN A 108 -1.40 -13.66 -3.71
CA GLN A 108 -1.64 -13.47 -2.30
C GLN A 108 -1.27 -12.04 -1.92
N VAL A 109 -2.03 -11.46 -1.02
CA VAL A 109 -1.76 -10.14 -0.45
C VAL A 109 -1.78 -10.24 1.07
N THR A 110 -0.78 -9.66 1.73
CA THR A 110 -0.76 -9.55 3.19
C THR A 110 -0.72 -8.09 3.61
N ILE A 111 -1.31 -7.81 4.75
CA ILE A 111 -1.28 -6.50 5.39
C ILE A 111 -0.73 -6.66 6.80
N ASP A 112 0.30 -5.89 7.13
CA ASP A 112 0.82 -5.77 8.49
C ASP A 112 0.62 -4.31 8.90
N THR A 113 -0.11 -4.06 9.97
CA THR A 113 -0.54 -2.71 10.33
C THR A 113 -0.56 -2.52 11.84
N LEU A 114 -0.24 -1.30 12.26
CA LEU A 114 -0.36 -0.87 13.65
C LEU A 114 -0.99 0.51 13.68
N SER A 115 -2.13 0.62 14.37
CA SER A 115 -2.88 1.88 14.49
C SER A 115 -2.18 2.86 15.42
N TYR A 116 -2.37 4.16 15.15
CA TYR A 116 -1.95 5.25 16.03
C TYR A 116 -2.66 5.24 17.39
N LYS A 117 -3.80 4.56 17.49
CA LYS A 117 -4.64 4.57 18.69
C LYS A 117 -3.92 3.96 19.88
N ASP A 118 -4.06 4.57 21.06
CA ASP A 118 -3.46 4.07 22.28
C ASP A 118 -3.91 2.64 22.59
N GLY A 119 -2.95 1.78 22.93
CA GLY A 119 -3.25 0.39 23.26
C GLY A 119 -3.56 -0.50 22.08
N ALA A 120 -3.45 -0.01 20.85
CA ALA A 120 -3.69 -0.82 19.67
C ALA A 120 -2.67 -1.95 19.54
N THR A 121 -3.13 -3.11 19.12
CA THR A 121 -2.29 -4.28 18.84
C THR A 121 -2.05 -4.37 17.34
N ALA A 122 -0.82 -4.69 16.95
CA ALA A 122 -0.50 -4.93 15.54
C ALA A 122 -1.35 -6.06 14.97
N VAL A 123 -1.72 -5.94 13.70
CA VAL A 123 -2.60 -6.88 13.01
C VAL A 123 -1.91 -7.42 11.76
N HIS A 124 -2.00 -8.72 11.56
CA HIS A 124 -1.61 -9.38 10.31
C HIS A 124 -2.84 -9.93 9.62
N TRP A 125 -3.04 -9.53 8.36
CA TRP A 125 -4.15 -9.99 7.52
C TRP A 125 -3.58 -10.61 6.25
N SER A 126 -4.20 -11.68 5.76
CA SER A 126 -3.74 -12.39 4.56
C SER A 126 -4.94 -12.91 3.77
N CYS A 127 -4.87 -12.77 2.45
CA CYS A 127 -5.91 -13.27 1.54
C CYS A 127 -5.27 -13.69 0.21
N ASP A 128 -5.79 -14.77 -0.37
CA ASP A 128 -5.35 -15.26 -1.68
C ASP A 128 -6.27 -14.80 -2.83
N GLY A 129 -7.12 -13.81 -2.57
CA GLY A 129 -8.07 -13.31 -3.58
C GLY A 129 -9.40 -14.06 -3.61
N GLY A 130 -9.54 -15.11 -2.82
CA GLY A 130 -10.80 -15.86 -2.69
C GLY A 130 -11.74 -15.20 -1.68
N THR A 131 -12.67 -16.00 -1.16
CA THR A 131 -13.65 -15.53 -0.17
C THR A 131 -13.17 -15.68 1.27
N GLU A 132 -12.05 -16.36 1.47
CA GLU A 132 -11.48 -16.59 2.80
C GLU A 132 -10.27 -15.72 3.04
N PHE A 133 -10.10 -15.31 4.27
CA PHE A 133 -8.95 -14.56 4.72
C PHE A 133 -8.51 -15.07 6.09
N ASP A 134 -7.26 -14.82 6.43
CA ASP A 134 -6.71 -15.06 7.76
C ASP A 134 -6.39 -13.72 8.42
N MET A 135 -6.71 -13.60 9.69
CA MET A 135 -6.36 -12.41 10.47
C MET A 135 -5.90 -12.85 11.87
N ALA A 136 -4.80 -12.30 12.32
CA ALA A 136 -4.19 -12.61 13.61
C ALA A 136 -3.45 -11.39 14.14
N ASP A 137 -2.96 -11.49 15.37
CA ASP A 137 -2.08 -10.47 15.92
C ASP A 137 -0.79 -10.43 15.10
N GLY A 138 -0.33 -9.23 14.80
CA GLY A 138 0.87 -9.01 14.02
C GLY A 138 2.07 -8.66 14.88
N THR A 139 3.18 -8.36 14.20
CA THR A 139 4.46 -8.04 14.85
C THR A 139 4.97 -6.65 14.50
N LYS A 140 4.20 -5.86 13.76
CA LYS A 140 4.64 -4.52 13.36
C LYS A 140 4.80 -3.62 14.58
N GLU A 141 5.95 -2.97 14.69
CA GLU A 141 6.29 -2.13 15.84
C GLU A 141 5.97 -0.65 15.63
N GLY A 142 6.15 -0.14 14.43
CA GLY A 142 5.87 1.27 14.11
C GLY A 142 4.46 1.48 13.61
N VAL A 143 3.89 2.64 13.93
CA VAL A 143 2.56 3.04 13.43
C VAL A 143 2.60 3.16 11.90
N GLY A 144 1.63 2.56 11.22
CA GLY A 144 1.54 2.57 9.78
C GLY A 144 1.07 1.24 9.23
N THR A 145 1.25 1.06 7.91
CA THR A 145 0.76 -0.13 7.20
C THR A 145 1.78 -0.61 6.18
N GLU A 146 1.98 -1.92 6.13
CA GLU A 146 2.76 -2.61 5.10
C GLU A 146 1.84 -3.52 4.31
N ILE A 147 1.83 -3.37 2.99
CA ILE A 147 1.07 -4.24 2.09
C ILE A 147 2.08 -5.00 1.24
N THR A 148 2.07 -6.33 1.32
CA THR A 148 2.97 -7.20 0.55
C THR A 148 2.19 -7.94 -0.53
N LEU A 149 2.62 -7.78 -1.78
CA LEU A 149 2.06 -8.48 -2.93
C LEU A 149 2.97 -9.65 -3.30
N PHE A 150 2.45 -10.86 -3.23
CA PHE A 150 3.12 -12.06 -3.75
C PHE A 150 2.71 -12.19 -5.21
N LEU A 151 3.58 -11.74 -6.11
CA LEU A 151 3.25 -11.55 -7.51
C LEU A 151 2.94 -12.86 -8.23
N ASN A 152 1.91 -12.84 -9.07
CA ASN A 152 1.59 -13.99 -9.92
C ASN A 152 2.60 -14.10 -11.07
N GLU A 153 2.57 -15.23 -11.81
CA GLU A 153 3.53 -15.51 -12.88
C GLU A 153 3.56 -14.41 -13.95
N ASP A 154 2.41 -13.86 -14.28
CA ASP A 154 2.29 -12.85 -15.33
C ASP A 154 2.80 -11.47 -14.89
N SER A 155 3.03 -11.28 -13.60
CA SER A 155 3.37 -9.99 -13.01
C SER A 155 4.70 -9.95 -12.28
N VAL A 156 5.53 -10.99 -12.44
CA VAL A 156 6.84 -11.09 -11.78
C VAL A 156 7.75 -9.92 -12.17
N GLU A 157 7.51 -9.29 -13.30
CA GLU A 157 8.26 -8.11 -13.74
C GLU A 157 8.28 -6.98 -12.71
N PHE A 158 7.21 -6.85 -11.89
CA PHE A 158 7.12 -5.79 -10.89
C PHE A 158 8.01 -6.02 -9.67
N SER A 159 8.62 -7.20 -9.52
CA SER A 159 9.66 -7.41 -8.51
C SER A 159 11.04 -6.99 -8.99
N ASN A 160 11.15 -6.54 -10.23
CA ASN A 160 12.37 -5.96 -10.80
C ASN A 160 12.43 -4.48 -10.48
N GLU A 161 13.57 -4.01 -10.01
CA GLU A 161 13.77 -2.63 -9.60
C GLU A 161 13.46 -1.62 -10.73
N TYR A 162 13.91 -1.89 -11.93
CA TYR A 162 13.70 -0.99 -13.07
C TYR A 162 12.23 -0.88 -13.46
N ARG A 163 11.53 -2.00 -13.47
CA ARG A 163 10.10 -2.02 -13.80
C ARG A 163 9.27 -1.35 -12.71
N ALA A 164 9.57 -1.62 -11.44
CA ALA A 164 8.91 -0.96 -10.33
C ALA A 164 9.11 0.55 -10.37
N ARG A 165 10.33 1.00 -10.64
CA ARG A 165 10.66 2.42 -10.80
C ARG A 165 9.83 3.07 -11.91
N GLU A 166 9.75 2.43 -13.06
CA GLU A 166 8.99 2.91 -14.21
C GLU A 166 7.51 3.12 -13.86
N VAL A 167 6.92 2.15 -13.18
CA VAL A 167 5.51 2.20 -12.79
C VAL A 167 5.27 3.31 -11.76
N ILE A 168 6.13 3.43 -10.76
CA ILE A 168 5.99 4.46 -9.74
C ILE A 168 6.16 5.85 -10.36
N GLU A 169 7.14 6.05 -11.21
CA GLU A 169 7.35 7.32 -11.89
C GLU A 169 6.15 7.70 -12.77
N LYS A 170 5.57 6.72 -13.46
CA LYS A 170 4.43 6.94 -14.33
C LYS A 170 3.18 7.40 -13.58
N TYR A 171 2.88 6.76 -12.44
CA TYR A 171 1.61 6.97 -11.75
C TYR A 171 1.70 7.81 -10.48
N CYS A 172 2.89 7.97 -9.91
CA CYS A 172 3.05 8.55 -8.58
C CYS A 172 3.87 9.85 -8.56
N SER A 173 4.19 10.41 -9.75
CA SER A 173 5.01 11.62 -9.86
C SER A 173 4.40 12.85 -9.20
N PHE A 174 3.12 12.88 -9.01
CA PHE A 174 2.42 14.02 -8.41
C PHE A 174 1.98 13.78 -6.97
N MET A 175 2.40 12.67 -6.36
CA MET A 175 2.06 12.38 -4.97
C MET A 175 2.76 13.33 -4.02
N PRO A 176 2.07 13.78 -2.95
CA PRO A 176 2.64 14.80 -2.05
C PRO A 176 3.67 14.27 -1.07
N THR A 177 3.80 12.95 -0.96
CA THR A 177 4.68 12.30 0.01
C THR A 177 5.93 11.76 -0.69
N PRO A 178 7.12 11.89 -0.09
CA PRO A 178 8.33 11.26 -0.63
C PRO A 178 8.18 9.74 -0.75
N ILE A 179 8.61 9.21 -1.90
CA ILE A 179 8.54 7.77 -2.18
C ILE A 179 9.96 7.26 -2.39
N PHE A 180 10.32 6.24 -1.61
CA PHE A 180 11.63 5.60 -1.68
C PHE A 180 11.48 4.22 -2.31
N LEU A 181 12.32 3.91 -3.29
CA LEU A 181 12.40 2.56 -3.83
C LEU A 181 13.59 1.85 -3.22
N GLU A 182 13.34 0.66 -2.69
CA GLU A 182 14.36 -0.17 -2.07
C GLU A 182 14.37 -1.54 -2.72
N LYS A 183 15.55 -2.12 -2.83
CA LYS A 183 15.70 -3.54 -3.12
C LYS A 183 15.96 -4.23 -1.79
N ALA A 184 15.30 -5.36 -1.53
CA ALA A 184 15.50 -6.11 -0.30
C ALA A 184 17.00 -6.41 -0.11
N ASN A 185 17.52 -6.10 1.08
CA ASN A 185 18.94 -6.28 1.46
C ASN A 185 19.93 -5.40 0.67
N ALA A 186 19.47 -4.28 0.10
CA ALA A 186 20.30 -3.32 -0.61
C ALA A 186 20.07 -1.90 -0.09
N GLU A 187 20.83 -0.94 -0.61
CA GLU A 187 20.69 0.46 -0.22
C GLU A 187 19.37 1.05 -0.74
N THR A 188 18.78 1.92 0.09
CA THR A 188 17.57 2.65 -0.28
C THR A 188 17.88 3.74 -1.28
N CYS A 189 17.02 3.87 -2.30
CA CYS A 189 17.11 4.90 -3.31
C CYS A 189 15.86 5.77 -3.30
N LEU A 190 16.02 7.08 -3.10
CA LEU A 190 14.92 8.03 -3.20
C LEU A 190 14.53 8.21 -4.66
N LEU A 191 13.27 7.86 -5.00
CA LEU A 191 12.75 8.06 -6.35
C LEU A 191 12.26 9.47 -6.58
N TYR A 192 11.53 9.99 -5.61
CA TYR A 192 10.84 11.22 -5.79
C TYR A 192 10.43 11.83 -4.50
N THR A 193 10.55 13.17 -4.41
CA THR A 193 9.92 13.99 -3.39
C THR A 193 9.21 15.15 -4.07
N SER A 194 8.14 15.65 -3.47
CA SER A 194 7.37 16.74 -4.02
C SER A 194 8.17 18.04 -4.16
N ASP A 195 9.04 18.34 -3.22
CA ASP A 195 9.77 19.60 -3.19
C ASP A 195 11.28 19.47 -3.04
N ALA A 196 11.72 18.36 -2.51
CA ALA A 196 13.11 18.17 -2.16
C ALA A 196 14.02 17.87 -3.35
N ALA A 197 13.45 17.64 -4.50
CA ALA A 197 14.24 17.46 -5.71
C ALA A 197 15.12 18.65 -6.02
N ASP A 198 14.73 19.83 -5.60
CA ASP A 198 15.46 21.06 -5.85
C ASP A 198 16.56 21.32 -4.82
N GLU A 199 16.45 20.75 -3.64
CA GLU A 199 17.42 20.94 -2.57
C GLU A 199 18.56 19.92 -2.57
N ALA A 200 18.35 18.80 -3.22
CA ALA A 200 19.32 17.70 -3.26
C ALA A 200 20.41 17.91 -4.33
N ARG A 201 20.51 19.09 -4.90
CA ARG A 201 21.40 19.37 -6.01
C ARG A 201 22.45 20.40 -5.71
#